data_0fd54309c3624039b931c95d5510fc57
#
_entry.id   0fd54309c3624039b931c95d5510fc57
#
_cell.length_a   1.000
_cell.length_b   1.000
_cell.length_c   1.000
_cell.angle_alpha   90.00
_cell.angle_beta   90.00
_cell.angle_gamma   90.00
#
_symmetry.space_group_name_H-M   'P 1'
#
loop_
_entity.id
_entity.type
_entity.pdbx_description
1 polymer ?
#
loop_
_entity_poly.entity_id
_entity_poly.type
_entity_poly.pdbx_seq_one_letter_code
_entity_poly.pdbx_strand_id
1 'polypeptide(L)'
;MRPIRNRGRLIVGSLFLALLCGGALAQAPATGPSTEFRPGSGQAYPSKPIRLILTFPPGSPNDTVGRALGQKLSELLGENVVPENRPGAGGNVGIGAAAISPPDGYTILLATPGIAISPSLYSKLNYDAARDFAPIARATTMQNVLIVHPSVPAQTLRQFISLARAHPGKLNFASGGPGTTNHLANELLKSLEKINLVHVPYKGASLGMIAMIGGEVDEVIVPVIAAIPQVRAGKVRALAVLSEKRVPGLPEVPTAKEAGVDNFVVPIWYGLFAPARTPPDIVARLSREVIKALESRDLRERLTAMGADPWPGTPAQLASLVRSETARYASLIKSIGLRLD
;
A
#
# COMPACT_ATOMS: atom_id res chain seq x y z
N MET A 1 -59.57 -16.38 26.78
CA MET A 1 -60.58 -15.55 27.45
C MET A 1 -60.64 -14.19 26.76
N ARG A 2 -61.76 -13.88 26.20
CA ARG A 2 -62.25 -12.62 25.62
C ARG A 2 -62.60 -11.65 26.74
N PRO A 3 -63.18 -10.46 26.41
CA PRO A 3 -62.84 -9.19 25.70
C PRO A 3 -63.23 -7.95 26.54
N ILE A 4 -63.30 -6.75 25.91
CA ILE A 4 -64.32 -5.68 25.99
C ILE A 4 -63.65 -4.35 25.59
N ARG A 5 -63.85 -3.66 24.45
CA ARG A 5 -65.02 -2.90 23.91
C ARG A 5 -65.51 -1.73 24.81
N ASN A 6 -65.32 -0.48 24.28
CA ASN A 6 -66.35 0.60 24.19
C ASN A 6 -65.74 1.81 23.46
N ARG A 7 -66.21 2.33 22.40
CA ARG A 7 -67.46 2.99 21.88
C ARG A 7 -67.80 4.31 22.57
N GLY A 8 -67.93 5.35 21.80
CA GLY A 8 -68.66 6.62 22.01
C GLY A 8 -68.11 7.73 21.12
N ARG A 9 -68.58 8.05 20.06
CA ARG A 9 -69.71 8.73 19.41
C ARG A 9 -69.73 10.26 19.67
N LEU A 10 -69.57 11.01 18.52
CA LEU A 10 -70.35 12.12 17.96
C LEU A 10 -70.46 13.42 18.76
N ILE A 11 -70.22 14.56 18.06
CA ILE A 11 -71.20 15.54 17.59
C ILE A 11 -70.52 16.59 16.69
N VAL A 12 -70.99 16.75 15.56
CA VAL A 12 -71.33 17.73 14.53
C VAL A 12 -71.37 19.21 15.02
N GLY A 13 -70.81 20.08 14.20
CA GLY A 13 -70.99 21.53 14.26
C GLY A 13 -70.41 22.19 12.99
N SER A 14 -71.26 22.39 12.00
CA SER A 14 -71.00 23.19 10.79
C SER A 14 -71.13 24.68 11.16
N LEU A 15 -70.29 25.55 10.57
CA LEU A 15 -70.76 26.79 9.94
C LEU A 15 -69.63 27.57 9.21
N PHE A 16 -69.80 27.72 7.93
CA PHE A 16 -69.69 28.87 6.99
C PHE A 16 -68.49 29.84 6.99
N LEU A 17 -67.84 29.87 5.84
CA LEU A 17 -67.67 31.01 4.88
C LEU A 17 -66.65 32.12 5.23
N ALA A 18 -65.54 32.17 4.47
CA ALA A 18 -65.17 33.39 3.73
C ALA A 18 -63.99 33.08 2.77
N LEU A 19 -64.22 33.36 1.49
CA LEU A 19 -63.20 33.47 0.45
C LEU A 19 -62.25 34.61 0.72
N LEU A 20 -60.93 34.38 0.58
CA LEU A 20 -59.99 35.41 0.16
C LEU A 20 -58.88 34.73 -0.61
N CYS A 21 -58.77 35.05 -1.92
CA CYS A 21 -57.69 34.72 -2.79
C CYS A 21 -56.38 35.31 -2.27
N GLY A 22 -55.38 34.44 -2.01
CA GLY A 22 -54.01 34.85 -1.74
C GLY A 22 -53.09 33.91 -2.46
N GLY A 23 -52.34 34.42 -3.45
CA GLY A 23 -51.50 33.67 -4.35
C GLY A 23 -50.46 32.77 -3.64
N ALA A 24 -50.47 31.52 -3.96
CA ALA A 24 -49.44 30.60 -3.56
C ALA A 24 -48.15 30.88 -4.37
N LEU A 25 -47.19 31.56 -3.74
CA LEU A 25 -45.82 31.55 -4.17
C LEU A 25 -45.27 30.14 -3.85
N ALA A 26 -45.08 29.36 -4.91
CA ALA A 26 -44.40 28.10 -4.82
C ALA A 26 -42.95 28.35 -4.36
N GLN A 27 -42.66 28.05 -3.11
CA GLN A 27 -41.27 27.91 -2.64
C GLN A 27 -40.65 26.67 -3.29
N ALA A 28 -39.71 26.94 -4.16
CA ALA A 28 -38.79 25.90 -4.64
C ALA A 28 -38.03 25.30 -3.46
N PRO A 29 -37.74 23.97 -3.45
CA PRO A 29 -36.93 23.36 -2.41
C PRO A 29 -35.54 24.01 -2.40
N ALA A 30 -35.10 24.47 -1.23
CA ALA A 30 -33.77 24.98 -0.99
C ALA A 30 -32.77 23.88 -1.33
N THR A 31 -32.10 23.98 -2.47
CA THR A 31 -30.90 23.27 -2.74
C THR A 31 -29.86 23.68 -1.70
N GLY A 32 -29.51 22.75 -0.82
CA GLY A 32 -28.41 22.92 0.13
C GLY A 32 -27.13 23.34 -0.62
N PRO A 33 -26.21 24.03 0.05
CA PRO A 33 -25.00 24.51 -0.63
C PRO A 33 -24.20 23.30 -1.14
N SER A 34 -24.26 23.10 -2.45
CA SER A 34 -23.24 22.34 -3.16
C SER A 34 -21.93 23.08 -2.93
N THR A 35 -21.07 22.55 -2.07
CA THR A 35 -19.69 23.00 -1.93
C THR A 35 -18.93 22.68 -3.22
N GLU A 36 -19.23 23.42 -4.28
CA GLU A 36 -18.33 23.49 -5.42
C GLU A 36 -17.04 24.14 -4.94
N PHE A 37 -15.96 23.37 -4.97
CA PHE A 37 -14.61 23.87 -4.77
C PHE A 37 -14.33 24.93 -5.86
N ARG A 38 -14.41 26.21 -5.50
CA ARG A 38 -13.99 27.31 -6.35
C ARG A 38 -12.47 27.46 -6.23
N PRO A 39 -11.68 27.24 -7.31
CA PRO A 39 -10.28 27.65 -7.34
C PRO A 39 -10.25 29.18 -7.23
N GLY A 40 -9.78 29.73 -6.12
CA GLY A 40 -9.67 31.18 -5.94
C GLY A 40 -10.12 31.73 -4.60
N SER A 41 -10.66 30.95 -3.66
CA SER A 41 -10.81 31.39 -2.28
C SER A 41 -9.43 31.41 -1.63
N GLY A 42 -8.92 32.57 -1.20
CA GLY A 42 -7.58 32.81 -0.69
C GLY A 42 -7.18 32.06 0.61
N GLN A 43 -7.70 30.88 0.85
CA GLN A 43 -7.20 30.00 1.89
C GLN A 43 -6.01 29.22 1.37
N ALA A 44 -4.85 29.47 2.01
CA ALA A 44 -3.61 28.76 1.69
C ALA A 44 -3.81 27.25 1.94
N TYR A 45 -3.64 26.40 0.91
CA TYR A 45 -3.58 24.95 1.08
C TYR A 45 -2.24 24.55 1.71
N PRO A 46 -2.20 23.59 2.68
CA PRO A 46 -3.32 23.03 3.40
C PRO A 46 -3.82 23.95 4.52
N SER A 47 -5.10 23.87 4.88
CA SER A 47 -5.74 24.60 5.98
C SER A 47 -6.45 23.68 6.99
N LYS A 48 -6.26 22.36 6.83
CA LYS A 48 -6.77 21.30 7.70
C LYS A 48 -5.88 20.06 7.56
N PRO A 49 -5.96 19.08 8.47
CA PRO A 49 -5.16 17.87 8.42
C PRO A 49 -5.32 17.09 7.11
N ILE A 50 -4.20 16.54 6.62
CA ILE A 50 -4.12 15.67 5.45
C ILE A 50 -4.09 14.20 5.90
N ARG A 51 -4.97 13.36 5.36
CA ARG A 51 -4.94 11.92 5.57
C ARG A 51 -3.90 11.28 4.67
N LEU A 52 -2.98 10.52 5.25
CA LEU A 52 -2.01 9.69 4.54
C LEU A 52 -2.44 8.23 4.64
N ILE A 53 -3.06 7.69 3.60
CA ILE A 53 -3.47 6.29 3.55
C ILE A 53 -2.24 5.40 3.37
N LEU A 54 -2.11 4.42 4.29
CA LEU A 54 -1.08 3.39 4.31
C LEU A 54 -1.74 2.05 4.02
N THR A 55 -1.22 1.30 3.05
CA THR A 55 -1.89 0.12 2.50
C THR A 55 -1.63 -1.17 3.30
N PHE A 56 -0.83 -1.11 4.37
CA PHE A 56 -0.48 -2.27 5.21
C PHE A 56 -0.71 -1.99 6.70
N PRO A 57 -0.71 -3.04 7.56
CA PRO A 57 -0.96 -2.91 9.00
C PRO A 57 0.07 -2.02 9.70
N PRO A 58 -0.29 -1.50 10.90
CA PRO A 58 0.67 -0.84 11.78
C PRO A 58 1.90 -1.72 12.06
N GLY A 59 3.08 -1.11 12.14
CA GLY A 59 4.36 -1.79 12.31
C GLY A 59 4.94 -2.44 11.06
N SER A 60 4.24 -2.40 9.92
CA SER A 60 4.80 -2.80 8.63
C SER A 60 5.82 -1.78 8.11
N PRO A 61 6.70 -2.17 7.16
CA PRO A 61 7.61 -1.22 6.52
C PRO A 61 6.90 -0.02 5.84
N ASN A 62 5.75 -0.24 5.23
CA ASN A 62 4.92 0.83 4.66
C ASN A 62 4.43 1.81 5.75
N ASP A 63 4.01 1.30 6.91
CA ASP A 63 3.58 2.11 8.04
C ASP A 63 4.76 2.90 8.64
N THR A 64 5.91 2.25 8.83
CA THR A 64 7.10 2.87 9.41
C THR A 64 7.62 4.03 8.54
N VAL A 65 7.73 3.81 7.22
CA VAL A 65 8.12 4.85 6.26
C VAL A 65 7.07 5.95 6.20
N GLY A 66 5.79 5.58 6.14
CA GLY A 66 4.69 6.54 6.06
C GLY A 66 4.60 7.46 7.27
N ARG A 67 4.81 6.95 8.48
CA ARG A 67 4.84 7.77 9.72
C ARG A 67 6.04 8.69 9.76
N ALA A 68 7.23 8.22 9.39
CA ALA A 68 8.42 9.06 9.33
C ALA A 68 8.26 10.21 8.33
N LEU A 69 7.75 9.91 7.13
CA LEU A 69 7.50 10.91 6.09
C LEU A 69 6.35 11.85 6.49
N GLY A 70 5.24 11.32 7.03
CA GLY A 70 4.09 12.11 7.47
C GLY A 70 4.45 13.12 8.55
N GLN A 71 5.29 12.72 9.52
CA GLN A 71 5.81 13.62 10.55
C GLN A 71 6.59 14.80 9.91
N LYS A 72 7.51 14.50 8.99
CA LYS A 72 8.32 15.55 8.34
C LYS A 72 7.48 16.45 7.44
N LEU A 73 6.49 15.88 6.75
CA LEU A 73 5.54 16.66 5.95
C LEU A 73 4.69 17.58 6.80
N SER A 74 4.30 17.16 8.02
CA SER A 74 3.55 18.03 8.95
C SER A 74 4.36 19.28 9.32
N GLU A 75 5.66 19.12 9.58
CA GLU A 75 6.57 20.23 9.86
C GLU A 75 6.67 21.22 8.68
N LEU A 76 6.78 20.69 7.44
CA LEU A 76 6.97 21.50 6.24
C LEU A 76 5.69 22.18 5.74
N LEU A 77 4.55 21.53 5.92
CA LEU A 77 3.26 22.02 5.44
C LEU A 77 2.57 22.93 6.47
N GLY A 78 2.95 22.86 7.75
CA GLY A 78 2.31 23.60 8.84
C GLY A 78 0.96 23.02 9.28
N GLU A 79 0.58 21.87 8.73
CA GLU A 79 -0.65 21.15 9.04
C GLU A 79 -0.38 19.66 9.25
N ASN A 80 -1.17 19.00 10.09
CA ASN A 80 -0.95 17.60 10.41
C ASN A 80 -1.14 16.69 9.20
N VAL A 81 -0.17 15.82 8.92
CA VAL A 81 -0.30 14.67 8.00
C VAL A 81 -0.52 13.42 8.83
N VAL A 82 -1.76 12.92 8.82
CA VAL A 82 -2.23 11.85 9.72
C VAL A 82 -2.20 10.50 9.00
N PRO A 83 -1.29 9.57 9.38
CA PRO A 83 -1.26 8.22 8.83
C PRO A 83 -2.49 7.41 9.22
N GLU A 84 -3.14 6.79 8.23
CA GLU A 84 -4.31 5.92 8.39
C GLU A 84 -4.04 4.57 7.71
N ASN A 85 -3.96 3.49 8.49
CA ASN A 85 -3.74 2.15 7.95
C ASN A 85 -5.04 1.56 7.41
N ARG A 86 -5.04 1.18 6.12
CA ARG A 86 -6.12 0.50 5.39
C ARG A 86 -5.61 -0.80 4.76
N PRO A 87 -5.30 -1.82 5.57
CA PRO A 87 -4.75 -3.08 5.06
C PRO A 87 -5.82 -3.96 4.41
N GLY A 88 -5.36 -4.89 3.56
CA GLY A 88 -6.19 -5.95 2.98
C GLY A 88 -5.96 -6.13 1.48
N ALA A 89 -6.20 -7.35 0.99
CA ALA A 89 -6.09 -7.76 -0.42
C ALA A 89 -4.78 -7.29 -1.09
N GLY A 90 -3.61 -7.53 -0.45
CA GLY A 90 -2.31 -7.09 -0.99
C GLY A 90 -2.11 -5.57 -1.06
N GLY A 91 -2.95 -4.79 -0.36
CA GLY A 91 -2.95 -3.32 -0.38
C GLY A 91 -4.12 -2.71 -1.17
N ASN A 92 -4.88 -3.52 -1.93
CA ASN A 92 -5.96 -3.03 -2.79
C ASN A 92 -7.09 -2.33 -2.04
N VAL A 93 -7.35 -2.70 -0.76
CA VAL A 93 -8.34 -2.02 0.09
C VAL A 93 -7.95 -0.55 0.29
N GLY A 94 -6.70 -0.27 0.66
CA GLY A 94 -6.21 1.09 0.85
C GLY A 94 -6.13 1.88 -0.46
N ILE A 95 -5.67 1.25 -1.55
CA ILE A 95 -5.60 1.87 -2.87
C ILE A 95 -7.00 2.26 -3.34
N GLY A 96 -7.97 1.35 -3.26
CA GLY A 96 -9.36 1.64 -3.65
C GLY A 96 -10.00 2.73 -2.79
N ALA A 97 -9.73 2.76 -1.48
CA ALA A 97 -10.21 3.83 -0.60
C ALA A 97 -9.65 5.21 -0.98
N ALA A 98 -8.38 5.27 -1.41
CA ALA A 98 -7.78 6.50 -1.90
C ALA A 98 -8.40 6.95 -3.25
N ALA A 99 -8.63 6.00 -4.17
CA ALA A 99 -9.17 6.28 -5.50
C ALA A 99 -10.53 7.01 -5.46
N ILE A 100 -11.40 6.65 -4.51
CA ILE A 100 -12.74 7.23 -4.36
C ILE A 100 -12.79 8.44 -3.39
N SER A 101 -11.64 8.85 -2.85
CA SER A 101 -11.58 10.02 -1.95
C SER A 101 -11.76 11.33 -2.73
N PRO A 102 -12.27 12.40 -2.06
CA PRO A 102 -12.37 13.71 -2.70
C PRO A 102 -11.02 14.18 -3.28
N PRO A 103 -11.00 14.73 -4.51
CA PRO A 103 -9.78 15.19 -5.16
C PRO A 103 -9.39 16.60 -4.72
N ASP A 104 -9.38 16.86 -3.42
CA ASP A 104 -9.13 18.16 -2.80
C ASP A 104 -7.73 18.30 -2.20
N GLY A 105 -6.89 17.25 -2.34
CA GLY A 105 -5.53 17.19 -1.80
C GLY A 105 -5.44 16.80 -0.32
N TYR A 106 -6.56 16.64 0.39
CA TYR A 106 -6.55 16.25 1.81
C TYR A 106 -6.60 14.73 2.05
N THR A 107 -6.52 13.95 0.98
CA THR A 107 -6.24 12.52 1.06
C THR A 107 -5.12 12.21 0.08
N ILE A 108 -4.04 11.63 0.60
CA ILE A 108 -2.91 11.13 -0.17
C ILE A 108 -2.65 9.67 0.18
N LEU A 109 -2.05 8.93 -0.74
CA LEU A 109 -1.78 7.50 -0.63
C LEU A 109 -0.28 7.25 -0.69
N LEU A 110 0.26 6.47 0.24
CA LEU A 110 1.59 5.88 0.10
C LEU A 110 1.45 4.46 -0.46
N ALA A 111 1.59 4.34 -1.77
CA ALA A 111 1.47 3.07 -2.47
C ALA A 111 2.81 2.33 -2.55
N THR A 112 2.70 1.00 -2.72
CA THR A 112 3.79 0.05 -3.01
C THR A 112 3.66 -0.44 -4.47
N PRO A 113 4.59 -1.28 -4.98
CA PRO A 113 4.43 -1.90 -6.30
C PRO A 113 3.10 -2.63 -6.53
N GLY A 114 2.35 -2.95 -5.47
CA GLY A 114 1.00 -3.52 -5.57
C GLY A 114 0.07 -2.74 -6.50
N ILE A 115 0.20 -1.40 -6.57
CA ILE A 115 -0.59 -0.56 -7.50
C ILE A 115 -0.30 -0.89 -8.99
N ALA A 116 0.93 -1.32 -9.32
CA ALA A 116 1.34 -1.72 -10.66
C ALA A 116 1.13 -3.23 -10.93
N ILE A 117 1.12 -4.04 -9.88
CA ILE A 117 0.98 -5.50 -9.94
C ILE A 117 -0.49 -5.91 -10.10
N SER A 118 -1.37 -5.33 -9.29
CA SER A 118 -2.77 -5.77 -9.15
C SER A 118 -3.57 -5.76 -10.46
N PRO A 119 -3.38 -4.81 -11.40
CA PRO A 119 -4.11 -4.84 -12.67
C PRO A 119 -3.90 -6.10 -13.51
N SER A 120 -2.78 -6.81 -13.34
CA SER A 120 -2.48 -8.05 -14.06
C SER A 120 -2.92 -9.32 -13.33
N LEU A 121 -3.24 -9.22 -12.03
CA LEU A 121 -3.58 -10.37 -11.19
C LEU A 121 -5.08 -10.53 -10.95
N TYR A 122 -5.81 -9.42 -10.86
CA TYR A 122 -7.22 -9.42 -10.51
C TYR A 122 -8.07 -9.03 -11.71
N SER A 123 -9.10 -9.81 -12.01
CA SER A 123 -10.07 -9.49 -13.06
C SER A 123 -11.00 -8.33 -12.67
N LYS A 124 -11.21 -8.12 -11.37
CA LYS A 124 -12.08 -7.07 -10.82
C LYS A 124 -11.36 -6.25 -9.76
N LEU A 125 -10.97 -5.03 -10.12
CA LEU A 125 -10.50 -4.02 -9.19
C LEU A 125 -11.53 -2.89 -9.11
N ASN A 126 -11.67 -2.31 -7.93
CA ASN A 126 -12.52 -1.13 -7.69
C ASN A 126 -11.82 0.20 -8.01
N TYR A 127 -10.69 0.16 -8.70
CA TYR A 127 -9.91 1.30 -9.16
C TYR A 127 -9.14 0.96 -10.43
N ASP A 128 -8.74 2.00 -11.17
CA ASP A 128 -7.81 1.93 -12.30
C ASP A 128 -6.54 2.70 -11.94
N ALA A 129 -5.41 1.98 -11.82
CA ALA A 129 -4.14 2.56 -11.39
C ALA A 129 -3.61 3.68 -12.30
N ALA A 130 -3.94 3.65 -13.60
CA ALA A 130 -3.50 4.64 -14.57
C ALA A 130 -4.42 5.87 -14.63
N ARG A 131 -5.71 5.69 -14.32
CA ARG A 131 -6.74 6.71 -14.49
C ARG A 131 -7.10 7.42 -13.18
N ASP A 132 -7.13 6.69 -12.06
CA ASP A 132 -7.76 7.17 -10.83
C ASP A 132 -6.77 7.85 -9.87
N PHE A 133 -5.50 8.01 -10.28
CA PHE A 133 -4.46 8.62 -9.47
C PHE A 133 -3.64 9.68 -10.19
N ALA A 134 -3.34 10.76 -9.47
CA ALA A 134 -2.34 11.75 -9.81
C ALA A 134 -1.04 11.43 -9.03
N PRO A 135 0.07 11.09 -9.69
CA PRO A 135 1.36 10.89 -9.03
C PRO A 135 1.83 12.19 -8.38
N ILE A 136 2.33 12.10 -7.13
CA ILE A 136 2.91 13.25 -6.40
C ILE A 136 4.44 13.18 -6.45
N ALA A 137 5.03 12.10 -5.95
CA ALA A 137 6.48 11.94 -5.91
C ALA A 137 6.86 10.48 -5.63
N ARG A 138 8.03 10.05 -6.15
CA ARG A 138 8.70 8.87 -5.59
C ARG A 138 9.16 9.22 -4.17
N ALA A 139 9.12 8.24 -3.27
CA ALA A 139 9.52 8.46 -1.89
C ALA A 139 10.80 7.71 -1.52
N THR A 140 10.74 6.40 -1.46
CA THR A 140 11.88 5.57 -1.06
C THR A 140 11.95 4.32 -1.89
N THR A 141 13.13 3.68 -1.89
CA THR A 141 13.28 2.30 -2.32
C THR A 141 13.87 1.49 -1.18
N MET A 142 13.59 0.19 -1.16
CA MET A 142 14.24 -0.74 -0.24
C MET A 142 14.38 -2.11 -0.89
N GLN A 143 15.33 -2.85 -0.39
CA GLN A 143 15.62 -4.17 -0.90
C GLN A 143 14.90 -5.24 -0.11
N ASN A 144 14.58 -6.34 -0.77
CA ASN A 144 14.09 -7.54 -0.13
C ASN A 144 15.26 -8.48 0.21
N VAL A 145 15.05 -9.30 1.21
CA VAL A 145 15.95 -10.39 1.58
C VAL A 145 15.13 -11.67 1.76
N LEU A 146 15.65 -12.77 1.26
CA LEU A 146 15.10 -14.10 1.49
C LEU A 146 15.69 -14.62 2.80
N ILE A 147 14.83 -14.92 3.76
CA ILE A 147 15.18 -15.46 5.07
C ILE A 147 14.47 -16.78 5.31
N VAL A 148 15.11 -17.66 6.06
CA VAL A 148 14.56 -18.97 6.43
C VAL A 148 14.59 -19.17 7.94
N HIS A 149 13.71 -20.06 8.44
CA HIS A 149 13.77 -20.51 9.82
C HIS A 149 15.08 -21.28 10.07
N PRO A 150 15.74 -21.16 11.24
CA PRO A 150 17.00 -21.85 11.52
C PRO A 150 16.95 -23.38 11.43
N SER A 151 15.77 -24.00 11.59
CA SER A 151 15.58 -25.45 11.43
C SER A 151 15.65 -25.94 10.00
N VAL A 152 15.51 -25.04 9.01
CA VAL A 152 15.67 -25.40 7.60
C VAL A 152 17.14 -25.76 7.37
N PRO A 153 17.44 -26.99 6.89
CA PRO A 153 18.83 -27.47 6.71
C PRO A 153 19.47 -26.89 5.46
N ALA A 154 19.50 -25.57 5.37
CA ALA A 154 20.11 -24.81 4.28
C ALA A 154 20.84 -23.58 4.85
N GLN A 155 22.14 -23.44 4.51
CA GLN A 155 22.99 -22.32 4.93
C GLN A 155 23.15 -21.28 3.83
N THR A 156 22.81 -21.64 2.59
CA THR A 156 22.93 -20.78 1.39
C THR A 156 21.68 -20.90 0.54
N LEU A 157 21.45 -19.90 -0.33
CA LEU A 157 20.33 -19.93 -1.29
C LEU A 157 20.39 -21.19 -2.18
N ARG A 158 21.58 -21.60 -2.63
CA ARG A 158 21.74 -22.83 -3.43
C ARG A 158 21.36 -24.10 -2.67
N GLN A 159 21.70 -24.20 -1.39
CA GLN A 159 21.27 -25.32 -0.56
C GLN A 159 19.75 -25.34 -0.37
N PHE A 160 19.13 -24.18 -0.16
CA PHE A 160 17.66 -24.05 -0.07
C PHE A 160 16.97 -24.50 -1.37
N ILE A 161 17.48 -24.05 -2.52
CA ILE A 161 16.97 -24.48 -3.83
C ILE A 161 17.14 -25.99 -4.03
N SER A 162 18.31 -26.55 -3.66
CA SER A 162 18.56 -28.00 -3.77
C SER A 162 17.61 -28.79 -2.87
N LEU A 163 17.35 -28.31 -1.65
CA LEU A 163 16.39 -28.92 -0.72
C LEU A 163 14.96 -28.88 -1.29
N ALA A 164 14.54 -27.74 -1.85
CA ALA A 164 13.23 -27.60 -2.48
C ALA A 164 13.05 -28.51 -3.71
N ARG A 165 14.13 -28.73 -4.49
CA ARG A 165 14.10 -29.67 -5.62
C ARG A 165 14.01 -31.14 -5.17
N ALA A 166 14.70 -31.49 -4.08
CA ALA A 166 14.66 -32.84 -3.53
C ALA A 166 13.30 -33.16 -2.89
N HIS A 167 12.56 -32.16 -2.42
CA HIS A 167 11.31 -32.32 -1.70
C HIS A 167 10.21 -31.41 -2.28
N PRO A 168 9.72 -31.63 -3.52
CA PRO A 168 8.75 -30.77 -4.17
C PRO A 168 7.45 -30.62 -3.36
N GLY A 169 7.01 -29.39 -3.09
CA GLY A 169 5.78 -29.10 -2.36
C GLY A 169 5.83 -29.42 -0.86
N LYS A 170 7.01 -29.68 -0.27
CA LYS A 170 7.17 -29.89 1.17
C LYS A 170 7.56 -28.62 1.90
N LEU A 171 8.37 -27.76 1.28
CA LEU A 171 8.70 -26.47 1.84
C LEU A 171 7.61 -25.46 1.50
N ASN A 172 7.37 -24.56 2.45
CA ASN A 172 6.39 -23.49 2.28
C ASN A 172 7.01 -22.11 2.47
N PHE A 173 6.33 -21.10 1.91
CA PHE A 173 6.75 -19.72 2.06
C PHE A 173 5.58 -18.82 2.50
N ALA A 174 5.88 -17.87 3.37
CA ALA A 174 4.93 -16.83 3.74
C ALA A 174 4.98 -15.63 2.79
N SER A 175 3.85 -14.97 2.63
CA SER A 175 3.77 -13.67 1.96
C SER A 175 2.88 -12.68 2.71
N GLY A 176 2.93 -11.42 2.30
CA GLY A 176 2.01 -10.38 2.78
C GLY A 176 0.61 -10.46 2.20
N GLY A 177 0.31 -11.55 1.50
CA GLY A 177 -0.93 -11.82 0.78
C GLY A 177 -0.71 -11.90 -0.73
N PRO A 178 -1.70 -12.45 -1.45
CA PRO A 178 -1.66 -12.56 -2.89
C PRO A 178 -1.42 -11.20 -3.56
N GLY A 179 -0.59 -11.17 -4.61
CA GLY A 179 -0.27 -9.94 -5.36
C GLY A 179 0.71 -8.99 -4.69
N THR A 180 1.26 -9.33 -3.53
CA THR A 180 2.34 -8.55 -2.92
C THR A 180 3.67 -8.81 -3.60
N THR A 181 4.62 -7.87 -3.49
CA THR A 181 5.95 -7.99 -4.08
C THR A 181 6.68 -9.26 -3.64
N ASN A 182 6.56 -9.64 -2.36
CA ASN A 182 7.18 -10.84 -1.82
C ASN A 182 6.48 -12.14 -2.27
N HIS A 183 5.18 -12.12 -2.52
CA HIS A 183 4.51 -13.24 -3.20
C HIS A 183 5.07 -13.44 -4.60
N LEU A 184 5.12 -12.37 -5.42
CA LEU A 184 5.65 -12.45 -6.78
C LEU A 184 7.14 -12.77 -6.82
N ALA A 185 7.91 -12.34 -5.82
CA ALA A 185 9.33 -12.71 -5.71
C ALA A 185 9.49 -14.23 -5.54
N ASN A 186 8.67 -14.86 -4.70
CA ASN A 186 8.69 -16.31 -4.54
C ASN A 186 8.23 -17.05 -5.79
N GLU A 187 7.17 -16.56 -6.45
CA GLU A 187 6.73 -17.17 -7.73
C GLU A 187 7.81 -17.01 -8.82
N LEU A 188 8.53 -15.89 -8.85
CA LEU A 188 9.68 -15.71 -9.73
C LEU A 188 10.80 -16.71 -9.40
N LEU A 189 11.15 -16.90 -8.13
CA LEU A 189 12.15 -17.90 -7.72
C LEU A 189 11.74 -19.32 -8.13
N LYS A 190 10.47 -19.68 -7.91
CA LYS A 190 9.90 -20.96 -8.34
C LYS A 190 10.06 -21.16 -9.85
N SER A 191 9.79 -20.14 -10.64
CA SER A 191 9.91 -20.17 -12.11
C SER A 191 11.37 -20.27 -12.57
N LEU A 192 12.26 -19.43 -12.02
CA LEU A 192 13.68 -19.40 -12.39
C LEU A 192 14.38 -20.73 -12.08
N GLU A 193 14.13 -21.28 -10.91
CA GLU A 193 14.81 -22.45 -10.39
C GLU A 193 14.03 -23.76 -10.56
N LYS A 194 12.82 -23.70 -11.14
CA LYS A 194 11.92 -24.86 -11.36
C LYS A 194 11.71 -25.67 -10.07
N ILE A 195 11.42 -24.96 -8.96
CA ILE A 195 11.14 -25.55 -7.66
C ILE A 195 9.65 -25.39 -7.32
N ASN A 196 9.14 -26.26 -6.42
CA ASN A 196 7.78 -26.19 -5.95
C ASN A 196 7.76 -25.87 -4.45
N LEU A 197 7.27 -24.67 -4.12
CA LEU A 197 7.05 -24.19 -2.76
C LEU A 197 5.55 -23.92 -2.57
N VAL A 198 5.02 -24.23 -1.37
CA VAL A 198 3.61 -23.98 -1.03
C VAL A 198 3.44 -22.55 -0.49
N HIS A 199 2.53 -21.80 -1.07
CA HIS A 199 2.25 -20.43 -0.62
C HIS A 199 1.31 -20.41 0.58
N VAL A 200 1.71 -19.72 1.66
CA VAL A 200 0.91 -19.45 2.86
C VAL A 200 0.70 -17.93 2.97
N PRO A 201 -0.49 -17.42 2.63
CA PRO A 201 -0.75 -15.98 2.64
C PRO A 201 -1.07 -15.45 4.04
N TYR A 202 -0.49 -14.30 4.41
CA TYR A 202 -0.77 -13.54 5.62
C TYR A 202 -1.30 -12.14 5.28
N LYS A 203 -1.86 -11.44 6.28
CA LYS A 203 -2.32 -10.04 6.13
C LYS A 203 -1.16 -9.05 6.31
N GLY A 204 -0.04 -9.28 5.59
CA GLY A 204 1.19 -8.48 5.65
C GLY A 204 2.41 -9.33 5.92
N ALA A 205 3.57 -8.96 5.32
CA ALA A 205 4.82 -9.71 5.42
C ALA A 205 5.34 -9.82 6.86
N SER A 206 5.05 -8.85 7.73
CA SER A 206 5.43 -8.89 9.15
C SER A 206 4.77 -10.05 9.89
N LEU A 207 3.49 -10.36 9.62
CA LEU A 207 2.82 -11.52 10.21
C LEU A 207 3.39 -12.83 9.68
N GLY A 208 3.71 -12.90 8.38
CA GLY A 208 4.40 -14.05 7.81
C GLY A 208 5.79 -14.28 8.42
N MET A 209 6.51 -13.20 8.72
CA MET A 209 7.80 -13.29 9.42
C MET A 209 7.64 -13.80 10.87
N ILE A 210 6.61 -13.37 11.59
CA ILE A 210 6.31 -13.88 12.94
C ILE A 210 6.03 -15.39 12.89
N ALA A 211 5.19 -15.84 11.95
CA ALA A 211 4.90 -17.26 11.74
C ALA A 211 6.17 -18.06 11.39
N MET A 212 7.05 -17.50 10.54
CA MET A 212 8.32 -18.13 10.18
C MET A 212 9.28 -18.22 11.39
N ILE A 213 9.37 -17.17 12.22
CA ILE A 213 10.14 -17.22 13.47
C ILE A 213 9.59 -18.28 14.45
N GLY A 214 8.26 -18.50 14.41
CA GLY A 214 7.58 -19.56 15.17
C GLY A 214 7.72 -20.96 14.58
N GLY A 215 8.35 -21.11 13.41
CA GLY A 215 8.52 -22.40 12.73
C GLY A 215 7.26 -22.92 12.01
N GLU A 216 6.22 -22.08 11.83
CA GLU A 216 4.99 -22.44 11.11
C GLU A 216 5.21 -22.48 9.58
N VAL A 217 6.16 -21.68 9.07
CA VAL A 217 6.57 -21.62 7.67
C VAL A 217 8.09 -21.62 7.55
N ASP A 218 8.60 -22.15 6.43
CA ASP A 218 10.03 -22.39 6.24
C ASP A 218 10.79 -21.15 5.80
N GLU A 219 10.15 -20.31 4.98
CA GLU A 219 10.79 -19.20 4.28
C GLU A 219 9.85 -18.00 4.20
N VAL A 220 10.46 -16.79 4.16
CA VAL A 220 9.76 -15.57 3.79
C VAL A 220 10.72 -14.59 3.11
N ILE A 221 10.26 -13.93 2.06
CA ILE A 221 10.92 -12.76 1.48
C ILE A 221 10.31 -11.53 2.13
N VAL A 222 11.16 -10.70 2.75
CA VAL A 222 10.72 -9.49 3.46
C VAL A 222 11.62 -8.31 3.11
N PRO A 223 11.14 -7.06 3.29
CA PRO A 223 12.03 -5.90 3.25
C PRO A 223 13.16 -6.02 4.27
N VAL A 224 14.37 -5.62 3.89
CA VAL A 224 15.58 -5.68 4.72
C VAL A 224 15.39 -5.04 6.09
N ILE A 225 14.66 -3.92 6.18
CA ILE A 225 14.29 -3.25 7.44
C ILE A 225 13.67 -4.20 8.47
N ALA A 226 12.82 -5.12 8.01
CA ALA A 226 12.15 -6.08 8.91
C ALA A 226 13.09 -7.22 9.32
N ALA A 227 14.02 -7.61 8.44
CA ALA A 227 14.91 -8.75 8.66
C ALA A 227 16.11 -8.44 9.55
N ILE A 228 16.75 -7.27 9.42
CA ILE A 228 18.00 -6.91 10.12
C ILE A 228 17.97 -7.25 11.62
N PRO A 229 16.97 -6.82 12.42
CA PRO A 229 16.96 -7.12 13.85
C PRO A 229 16.86 -8.62 14.16
N GLN A 230 16.14 -9.37 13.33
CA GLN A 230 15.92 -10.80 13.52
C GLN A 230 17.16 -11.63 13.12
N VAL A 231 17.83 -11.23 12.04
CA VAL A 231 19.10 -11.82 11.60
C VAL A 231 20.18 -11.59 12.65
N ARG A 232 20.32 -10.35 13.15
CA ARG A 232 21.28 -10.01 14.20
C ARG A 232 21.03 -10.73 15.53
N ALA A 233 19.75 -11.01 15.83
CA ALA A 233 19.35 -11.79 17.00
C ALA A 233 19.48 -13.32 16.80
N GLY A 234 19.91 -13.79 15.61
CA GLY A 234 20.03 -15.21 15.28
C GLY A 234 18.69 -15.98 15.20
N LYS A 235 17.56 -15.25 15.17
CA LYS A 235 16.23 -15.85 15.09
C LYS A 235 15.86 -16.36 13.71
N VAL A 236 16.54 -15.86 12.69
CA VAL A 236 16.35 -16.23 11.29
C VAL A 236 17.70 -16.27 10.57
N ARG A 237 17.77 -16.99 9.45
CA ARG A 237 18.95 -17.00 8.60
C ARG A 237 18.65 -16.31 7.27
N ALA A 238 19.44 -15.28 6.94
CA ALA A 238 19.36 -14.62 5.63
C ALA A 238 20.19 -15.39 4.61
N LEU A 239 19.60 -15.71 3.46
CA LEU A 239 20.25 -16.47 2.41
C LEU A 239 20.71 -15.63 1.23
N ALA A 240 19.95 -14.60 0.86
CA ALA A 240 20.33 -13.66 -0.19
C ALA A 240 19.51 -12.37 -0.15
N VAL A 241 20.12 -11.24 -0.50
CA VAL A 241 19.40 -10.00 -0.80
C VAL A 241 19.01 -9.95 -2.27
N LEU A 242 17.79 -9.46 -2.57
CA LEU A 242 17.23 -9.46 -3.93
C LEU A 242 17.50 -8.12 -4.63
N SER A 243 18.78 -7.76 -4.69
CA SER A 243 19.28 -6.49 -5.21
C SER A 243 20.53 -6.66 -6.05
N GLU A 244 20.87 -5.65 -6.84
CA GLU A 244 22.10 -5.64 -7.65
C GLU A 244 23.39 -5.60 -6.82
N LYS A 245 23.30 -5.06 -5.60
CA LYS A 245 24.42 -4.90 -4.67
C LYS A 245 24.03 -5.37 -3.29
N ARG A 246 25.01 -5.79 -2.48
CA ARG A 246 24.80 -6.07 -1.06
C ARG A 246 24.29 -4.84 -0.33
N VAL A 247 23.53 -5.06 0.74
CA VAL A 247 22.95 -3.98 1.54
C VAL A 247 23.81 -3.68 2.77
N PRO A 248 24.04 -2.41 3.12
CA PRO A 248 24.92 -2.04 4.24
C PRO A 248 24.49 -2.63 5.59
N GLY A 249 23.17 -2.86 5.77
CA GLY A 249 22.63 -3.43 7.01
C GLY A 249 22.92 -4.92 7.23
N LEU A 250 23.27 -5.66 6.15
CA LEU A 250 23.60 -7.09 6.10
C LEU A 250 24.75 -7.34 5.13
N PRO A 251 25.95 -6.81 5.38
CA PRO A 251 27.06 -6.84 4.41
C PRO A 251 27.58 -8.25 4.13
N GLU A 252 27.38 -9.19 5.06
CA GLU A 252 27.76 -10.59 4.93
C GLU A 252 26.80 -11.40 4.04
N VAL A 253 25.56 -10.92 3.85
CA VAL A 253 24.55 -11.62 3.05
C VAL A 253 24.78 -11.33 1.57
N PRO A 254 25.01 -12.38 0.74
CA PRO A 254 25.24 -12.19 -0.69
C PRO A 254 24.00 -11.68 -1.41
N THR A 255 24.18 -11.08 -2.59
CA THR A 255 23.10 -10.89 -3.55
C THR A 255 22.64 -12.23 -4.10
N ALA A 256 21.40 -12.30 -4.63
CA ALA A 256 20.91 -13.50 -5.29
C ALA A 256 21.83 -13.93 -6.45
N LYS A 257 22.39 -12.95 -7.20
CA LYS A 257 23.34 -13.18 -8.28
C LYS A 257 24.65 -13.78 -7.75
N GLU A 258 25.24 -13.22 -6.69
CA GLU A 258 26.44 -13.81 -6.04
C GLU A 258 26.16 -15.21 -5.49
N ALA A 259 24.93 -15.47 -5.04
CA ALA A 259 24.48 -16.79 -4.62
C ALA A 259 24.11 -17.71 -5.81
N GLY A 260 24.34 -17.27 -7.06
CA GLY A 260 24.17 -18.04 -8.28
C GLY A 260 22.75 -18.07 -8.85
N VAL A 261 21.87 -17.16 -8.50
CA VAL A 261 20.52 -17.00 -9.08
C VAL A 261 20.49 -15.69 -9.85
N ASP A 262 20.59 -15.77 -11.17
CA ASP A 262 20.52 -14.61 -12.06
C ASP A 262 19.07 -14.09 -12.19
N ASN A 263 18.94 -12.82 -12.54
CA ASN A 263 17.66 -12.15 -12.80
C ASN A 263 16.66 -12.18 -11.62
N PHE A 264 17.15 -12.36 -10.39
CA PHE A 264 16.35 -12.39 -9.18
C PHE A 264 16.53 -11.09 -8.37
N VAL A 265 16.15 -9.96 -8.99
CA VAL A 265 16.17 -8.61 -8.38
C VAL A 265 14.75 -8.12 -8.26
N VAL A 266 14.30 -7.92 -7.02
CA VAL A 266 12.91 -7.54 -6.70
C VAL A 266 12.91 -6.45 -5.63
N PRO A 267 13.19 -5.19 -6.00
CA PRO A 267 13.13 -4.08 -5.06
C PRO A 267 11.68 -3.70 -4.73
N ILE A 268 11.50 -3.09 -3.58
CA ILE A 268 10.27 -2.39 -3.22
C ILE A 268 10.50 -0.90 -3.41
N TRP A 269 9.51 -0.22 -3.94
CA TRP A 269 9.47 1.23 -3.97
C TRP A 269 8.20 1.75 -3.29
N TYR A 270 8.27 2.97 -2.78
CA TYR A 270 7.12 3.70 -2.29
C TYR A 270 6.95 4.98 -3.08
N GLY A 271 5.70 5.27 -3.44
CA GLY A 271 5.31 6.49 -4.14
C GLY A 271 4.08 7.10 -3.52
N LEU A 272 4.01 8.43 -3.52
CA LEU A 272 2.84 9.17 -3.09
C LEU A 272 1.96 9.53 -4.27
N PHE A 273 0.65 9.37 -4.05
CA PHE A 273 -0.39 9.65 -5.03
C PHE A 273 -1.52 10.45 -4.39
N ALA A 274 -2.22 11.22 -5.21
CA ALA A 274 -3.51 11.82 -4.87
C ALA A 274 -4.59 11.23 -5.80
N PRO A 275 -5.89 11.41 -5.50
CA PRO A 275 -6.97 11.15 -6.47
C PRO A 275 -6.75 11.92 -7.78
N ALA A 276 -7.08 11.32 -8.92
CA ALA A 276 -6.69 11.81 -10.27
C ALA A 276 -7.07 13.26 -10.57
N ARG A 277 -8.20 13.74 -10.03
CA ARG A 277 -8.71 15.10 -10.29
C ARG A 277 -8.24 16.14 -9.28
N THR A 278 -7.25 15.82 -8.47
CA THR A 278 -6.63 16.78 -7.53
C THR A 278 -6.01 17.93 -8.34
N PRO A 279 -6.28 19.20 -7.99
CA PRO A 279 -5.76 20.36 -8.70
C PRO A 279 -4.24 20.30 -8.90
N PRO A 280 -3.73 20.65 -10.10
CA PRO A 280 -2.31 20.54 -10.43
C PRO A 280 -1.39 21.36 -9.51
N ASP A 281 -1.83 22.51 -9.04
CA ASP A 281 -1.11 23.37 -8.09
C ASP A 281 -0.94 22.72 -6.72
N ILE A 282 -1.96 22.00 -6.24
CA ILE A 282 -1.90 21.19 -5.01
C ILE A 282 -0.93 20.02 -5.19
N VAL A 283 -1.01 19.29 -6.30
CA VAL A 283 -0.07 18.20 -6.61
C VAL A 283 1.35 18.72 -6.68
N ALA A 284 1.58 19.85 -7.34
CA ALA A 284 2.89 20.48 -7.44
C ALA A 284 3.43 20.93 -6.07
N ARG A 285 2.57 21.48 -5.20
CA ARG A 285 2.97 21.84 -3.82
C ARG A 285 3.33 20.61 -3.02
N LEU A 286 2.48 19.60 -2.99
CA LEU A 286 2.76 18.33 -2.30
C LEU A 286 4.06 17.69 -2.80
N SER A 287 4.29 17.67 -4.12
CA SER A 287 5.51 17.12 -4.71
C SER A 287 6.77 17.85 -4.20
N ARG A 288 6.76 19.19 -4.20
CA ARG A 288 7.90 19.97 -3.68
C ARG A 288 8.18 19.65 -2.21
N GLU A 289 7.14 19.63 -1.37
CA GLU A 289 7.34 19.38 0.07
C GLU A 289 7.77 17.92 0.34
N VAL A 290 7.29 16.94 -0.42
CA VAL A 290 7.76 15.55 -0.33
C VAL A 290 9.23 15.43 -0.72
N ILE A 291 9.65 16.04 -1.82
CA ILE A 291 11.05 16.02 -2.27
C ILE A 291 11.94 16.70 -1.21
N LYS A 292 11.55 17.89 -0.73
CA LYS A 292 12.25 18.61 0.34
C LYS A 292 12.36 17.79 1.64
N ALA A 293 11.28 17.09 2.02
CA ALA A 293 11.28 16.19 3.18
C ALA A 293 12.33 15.08 3.02
N LEU A 294 12.36 14.42 1.86
CA LEU A 294 13.28 13.32 1.57
C LEU A 294 14.75 13.77 1.43
N GLU A 295 14.99 15.04 1.10
CA GLU A 295 16.32 15.63 1.02
C GLU A 295 16.81 16.15 2.38
N SER A 296 15.92 16.30 3.37
CA SER A 296 16.32 16.73 4.71
C SER A 296 17.20 15.69 5.40
N ARG A 297 18.24 16.16 6.09
CA ARG A 297 19.25 15.29 6.69
C ARG A 297 18.66 14.33 7.72
N ASP A 298 17.83 14.84 8.60
CA ASP A 298 17.19 14.09 9.69
C ASP A 298 16.32 12.94 9.18
N LEU A 299 15.47 13.20 8.18
CA LEU A 299 14.63 12.16 7.60
C LEU A 299 15.47 11.15 6.79
N ARG A 300 16.45 11.59 6.04
CA ARG A 300 17.36 10.70 5.29
C ARG A 300 18.08 9.74 6.22
N GLU A 301 18.73 10.25 7.27
CA GLU A 301 19.45 9.44 8.26
C GLU A 301 18.49 8.41 8.91
N ARG A 302 17.29 8.86 9.28
CA ARG A 302 16.27 7.98 9.87
C ARG A 302 15.80 6.88 8.91
N LEU A 303 15.49 7.22 7.65
CA LEU A 303 15.06 6.24 6.65
C LEU A 303 16.19 5.25 6.32
N THR A 304 17.41 5.74 6.10
CA THR A 304 18.58 4.88 5.82
C THR A 304 18.88 3.92 6.97
N ALA A 305 18.80 4.40 8.23
CA ALA A 305 18.97 3.54 9.41
C ALA A 305 17.92 2.42 9.48
N MET A 306 16.75 2.64 8.89
CA MET A 306 15.69 1.65 8.75
C MET A 306 15.88 0.74 7.52
N GLY A 307 16.89 0.95 6.67
CA GLY A 307 17.08 0.22 5.40
C GLY A 307 16.14 0.65 4.26
N ALA A 308 15.57 1.86 4.39
CA ALA A 308 14.76 2.50 3.35
C ALA A 308 15.59 3.65 2.75
N ASP A 309 16.06 3.47 1.52
CA ASP A 309 16.85 4.49 0.85
C ASP A 309 15.95 5.59 0.29
N PRO A 310 16.13 6.86 0.70
CA PRO A 310 15.43 7.97 0.09
C PRO A 310 15.66 8.00 -1.43
N TRP A 311 14.58 8.07 -2.18
CA TRP A 311 14.62 8.05 -3.64
C TRP A 311 13.70 9.14 -4.23
N PRO A 312 13.96 10.42 -3.90
CA PRO A 312 13.10 11.51 -4.33
C PRO A 312 12.97 11.54 -5.85
N GLY A 313 11.79 11.84 -6.33
CA GLY A 313 11.55 11.96 -7.76
C GLY A 313 10.24 12.66 -8.06
N THR A 314 10.20 13.31 -9.24
CA THR A 314 9.08 14.10 -9.70
C THR A 314 7.81 13.28 -9.98
N PRO A 315 6.63 13.93 -10.11
CA PRO A 315 5.41 13.26 -10.56
C PRO A 315 5.58 12.50 -11.87
N ALA A 316 6.29 13.09 -12.85
CA ALA A 316 6.57 12.46 -14.13
C ALA A 316 7.43 11.19 -14.01
N GLN A 317 8.42 11.22 -13.12
CA GLN A 317 9.28 10.05 -12.85
C GLN A 317 8.51 8.94 -12.15
N LEU A 318 7.59 9.27 -11.21
CA LEU A 318 6.73 8.28 -10.59
C LEU A 318 5.74 7.68 -11.60
N ALA A 319 5.12 8.50 -12.45
CA ALA A 319 4.24 8.03 -13.52
C ALA A 319 4.97 7.07 -14.48
N SER A 320 6.21 7.41 -14.87
CA SER A 320 7.04 6.55 -15.73
C SER A 320 7.37 5.22 -15.04
N LEU A 321 7.73 5.26 -13.75
CA LEU A 321 7.99 4.06 -12.94
C LEU A 321 6.76 3.15 -12.91
N VAL A 322 5.58 3.68 -12.60
CA VAL A 322 4.34 2.87 -12.56
C VAL A 322 4.08 2.20 -13.90
N ARG A 323 4.20 2.94 -15.01
CA ARG A 323 3.98 2.36 -16.36
C ARG A 323 4.97 1.23 -16.66
N SER A 324 6.26 1.44 -16.40
CA SER A 324 7.29 0.42 -16.67
C SER A 324 7.11 -0.81 -15.76
N GLU A 325 6.80 -0.61 -14.48
CA GLU A 325 6.53 -1.70 -13.54
C GLU A 325 5.26 -2.47 -13.91
N THR A 326 4.18 -1.78 -14.33
CA THR A 326 2.96 -2.46 -14.79
C THR A 326 3.26 -3.37 -15.98
N ALA A 327 4.01 -2.91 -16.97
CA ALA A 327 4.41 -3.72 -18.12
C ALA A 327 5.31 -4.91 -17.71
N ARG A 328 6.29 -4.66 -16.82
CA ARG A 328 7.20 -5.68 -16.32
C ARG A 328 6.45 -6.79 -15.56
N TYR A 329 5.57 -6.40 -14.62
CA TYR A 329 4.78 -7.37 -13.85
C TYR A 329 3.74 -8.09 -14.68
N ALA A 330 3.12 -7.43 -15.68
CA ALA A 330 2.22 -8.10 -16.62
C ALA A 330 2.93 -9.23 -17.39
N SER A 331 4.16 -8.96 -17.88
CA SER A 331 4.98 -9.98 -18.54
C SER A 331 5.34 -11.13 -17.61
N LEU A 332 5.80 -10.82 -16.38
CA LEU A 332 6.14 -11.84 -15.38
C LEU A 332 4.92 -12.69 -15.01
N ILE A 333 3.80 -12.07 -14.66
CA ILE A 333 2.57 -12.75 -14.23
C ILE A 333 2.06 -13.69 -15.34
N LYS A 334 2.13 -13.22 -16.60
CA LYS A 334 1.79 -14.05 -17.77
C LYS A 334 2.74 -15.25 -17.92
N SER A 335 4.05 -15.04 -17.73
CA SER A 335 5.06 -16.11 -17.91
C SER A 335 4.95 -17.21 -16.85
N ILE A 336 4.53 -16.87 -15.63
CA ILE A 336 4.33 -17.83 -14.52
C ILE A 336 2.90 -18.36 -14.42
N GLY A 337 1.97 -17.90 -15.29
CA GLY A 337 0.58 -18.36 -15.32
C GLY A 337 -0.24 -18.02 -14.07
N LEU A 338 0.16 -16.98 -13.31
CA LEU A 338 -0.48 -16.61 -12.04
C LEU A 338 -1.75 -15.80 -12.28
N ARG A 339 -2.85 -16.20 -11.64
CA ARG A 339 -4.12 -15.43 -11.56
C ARG A 339 -4.70 -15.54 -10.16
N LEU A 340 -5.36 -14.47 -9.71
CA LEU A 340 -6.00 -14.37 -8.39
C LEU A 340 -7.45 -13.88 -8.59
N ASP A 341 -8.31 -14.76 -9.07
CA ASP A 341 -9.74 -14.47 -9.23
C ASP A 341 -10.55 -15.16 -8.13
#